data_2954707df6902ab81cfcb88b4928f93e
#
_entry.id   2954707df6902ab81cfcb88b4928f93e
#
_cell.length_a   1.000
_cell.length_b   1.000
_cell.length_c   1.000
_cell.angle_alpha   90.00
_cell.angle_beta   90.00
_cell.angle_gamma   90.00
#
_symmetry.space_group_name_H-M   'P 1'
#
loop_
_entity.id
_entity.type
_entity.pdbx_description
1 polymer ?
#
loop_
_entity_poly.entity_id
_entity_poly.type
_entity_poly.pdbx_seq_one_letter_code
_entity_poly.pdbx_strand_id
1 'polypeptide(L)'
;GNTPSINNTINGYGNTGTNVERISMMGTGNNMSGSTADVVIGDYHHMDGGKNNVILGSMATEKKTVEKTYTMKDASGNVILEKKYKVTENVPIKSHTANISNAVMLGYNTDVEKDGGVAIGADSVASVDKGAAGYDPSTDMASADTSATWKATAAAVSVGKAATPTSVGTITRQIT
;
A
#
# COMPACT_ATOMS: atom_id res chain seq x y z
N GLY A 1 14.02 21.42 0.06
CA GLY A 1 13.11 22.10 0.99
C GLY A 1 11.95 21.20 1.36
N ASN A 2 11.51 21.22 2.60
CA ASN A 2 10.31 20.48 3.02
C ASN A 2 9.09 21.04 2.31
N THR A 3 8.40 20.23 1.52
CA THR A 3 7.07 20.56 1.02
C THR A 3 6.11 20.45 2.21
N PRO A 4 5.38 21.51 2.59
CA PRO A 4 4.46 21.44 3.71
C PRO A 4 3.30 20.51 3.37
N SER A 5 2.84 19.75 4.38
CA SER A 5 1.60 18.95 4.26
C SER A 5 0.38 19.87 4.27
N ILE A 6 -0.41 19.85 3.19
CA ILE A 6 -1.56 20.75 3.01
C ILE A 6 -2.83 20.03 2.57
N ASN A 7 -3.98 20.59 2.95
CA ASN A 7 -5.32 20.14 2.53
C ASN A 7 -5.59 18.66 2.89
N ASN A 8 -5.13 18.21 4.05
CA ASN A 8 -5.26 16.82 4.46
C ASN A 8 -6.35 16.64 5.50
N THR A 9 -7.04 15.51 5.46
CA THR A 9 -7.90 15.02 6.52
C THR A 9 -7.27 13.77 7.13
N ILE A 10 -6.87 13.84 8.39
CA ILE A 10 -6.26 12.71 9.12
C ILE A 10 -7.05 12.50 10.40
N ASN A 11 -7.64 11.33 10.56
CA ASN A 11 -8.46 10.95 11.71
C ASN A 11 -8.03 9.59 12.27
N GLY A 12 -8.09 9.45 13.60
CA GLY A 12 -7.76 8.21 14.29
C GLY A 12 -6.53 8.33 15.18
N TYR A 13 -5.81 7.24 15.40
CA TYR A 13 -4.71 7.18 16.37
C TYR A 13 -3.38 6.78 15.70
N GLY A 14 -2.31 7.50 16.02
CA GLY A 14 -0.96 7.16 15.58
C GLY A 14 -0.74 7.26 14.05
N ASN A 15 -1.60 7.97 13.36
CA ASN A 15 -1.43 8.23 11.94
C ASN A 15 -0.38 9.32 11.70
N THR A 16 0.45 9.15 10.68
CA THR A 16 1.49 10.10 10.30
C THR A 16 1.39 10.45 8.82
N GLY A 17 1.37 11.73 8.49
CA GLY A 17 1.48 12.24 7.12
C GLY A 17 2.68 13.18 7.01
N THR A 18 3.67 12.86 6.19
CA THR A 18 4.88 13.68 5.98
C THR A 18 4.97 14.09 4.52
N ASN A 19 5.05 15.38 4.23
CA ASN A 19 5.08 15.90 2.85
C ASN A 19 3.90 15.41 2.01
N VAL A 20 2.69 15.41 2.58
CA VAL A 20 1.48 14.89 1.93
C VAL A 20 0.54 16.02 1.54
N GLU A 21 -0.21 15.82 0.46
CA GLU A 21 -1.14 16.81 -0.06
C GLU A 21 -2.46 16.17 -0.47
N ARG A 22 -3.59 16.74 -0.02
CA ARG A 22 -4.94 16.29 -0.35
C ARG A 22 -5.21 14.81 -0.03
N ILE A 23 -4.62 14.27 1.02
CA ILE A 23 -4.94 12.91 1.47
C ILE A 23 -6.14 12.91 2.42
N SER A 24 -6.91 11.83 2.36
CA SER A 24 -7.94 11.49 3.34
C SER A 24 -7.54 10.18 4.00
N MET A 25 -7.15 10.23 5.28
CA MET A 25 -6.64 9.08 6.03
C MET A 25 -7.47 8.89 7.30
N MET A 26 -7.99 7.69 7.51
CA MET A 26 -8.77 7.32 8.69
C MET A 26 -8.39 5.93 9.17
N GLY A 27 -8.07 5.81 10.46
CA GLY A 27 -7.71 4.53 11.08
C GLY A 27 -6.59 4.66 12.10
N THR A 28 -5.80 3.61 12.27
CA THR A 28 -4.74 3.53 13.29
C THR A 28 -3.41 3.16 12.66
N GLY A 29 -2.35 3.86 13.03
CA GLY A 29 -0.98 3.50 12.69
C GLY A 29 -0.61 3.61 11.22
N ASN A 30 -1.36 4.38 10.45
CA ASN A 30 -1.04 4.63 9.04
C ASN A 30 0.14 5.62 8.93
N ASN A 31 1.04 5.36 8.00
CA ASN A 31 2.18 6.22 7.71
C ASN A 31 2.29 6.49 6.20
N MET A 32 1.99 7.72 5.81
CA MET A 32 2.04 8.18 4.43
C MET A 32 3.12 9.23 4.30
N SER A 33 4.01 9.08 3.33
CA SER A 33 5.06 10.05 3.04
C SER A 33 5.09 10.39 1.55
N GLY A 34 5.30 11.67 1.20
CA GLY A 34 5.38 12.11 -0.18
C GLY A 34 4.13 11.85 -1.03
N SER A 35 3.00 11.54 -0.42
CA SER A 35 1.77 11.09 -1.08
C SER A 35 0.84 12.23 -1.44
N THR A 36 0.06 12.06 -2.52
CA THR A 36 -0.86 13.08 -3.02
C THR A 36 -2.19 12.48 -3.45
N ALA A 37 -3.30 13.06 -2.96
CA ALA A 37 -4.66 12.71 -3.36
C ALA A 37 -5.03 11.22 -3.09
N ASP A 38 -4.48 10.62 -2.06
CA ASP A 38 -4.81 9.27 -1.65
C ASP A 38 -5.98 9.25 -0.67
N VAL A 39 -6.83 8.23 -0.76
CA VAL A 39 -7.87 7.90 0.22
C VAL A 39 -7.46 6.59 0.89
N VAL A 40 -7.27 6.63 2.21
CA VAL A 40 -6.84 5.49 3.02
C VAL A 40 -7.78 5.33 4.21
N ILE A 41 -8.57 4.27 4.23
CA ILE A 41 -9.46 3.93 5.33
C ILE A 41 -9.13 2.52 5.79
N GLY A 42 -8.59 2.42 7.00
CA GLY A 42 -8.10 1.17 7.60
C GLY A 42 -6.86 1.43 8.43
N ASP A 43 -6.19 0.35 8.84
CA ASP A 43 -5.11 0.41 9.80
C ASP A 43 -3.78 -0.08 9.20
N TYR A 44 -2.69 0.47 9.69
CA TYR A 44 -1.31 0.05 9.43
C TYR A 44 -0.87 0.11 7.98
N HIS A 45 -1.43 1.01 7.18
CA HIS A 45 -0.95 1.28 5.83
C HIS A 45 0.33 2.11 5.87
N HIS A 46 1.39 1.61 5.24
CA HIS A 46 2.64 2.34 5.04
C HIS A 46 2.88 2.52 3.54
N MET A 47 2.96 3.76 3.09
CA MET A 47 3.16 4.11 1.67
C MET A 47 4.10 5.31 1.53
N ASP A 48 4.98 5.23 0.56
CA ASP A 48 5.89 6.30 0.16
C ASP A 48 5.63 6.69 -1.30
N GLY A 49 5.31 7.97 -1.53
CA GLY A 49 5.10 8.54 -2.87
C GLY A 49 3.80 8.11 -3.57
N GLY A 50 2.75 7.69 -2.84
CA GLY A 50 1.45 7.33 -3.43
C GLY A 50 0.77 8.49 -4.15
N LYS A 51 -0.01 8.20 -5.21
CA LYS A 51 -0.77 9.22 -5.94
C LYS A 51 -2.10 8.71 -6.48
N ASN A 52 -3.19 9.39 -6.09
CA ASN A 52 -4.56 9.09 -6.55
C ASN A 52 -5.00 7.65 -6.23
N ASN A 53 -4.58 7.07 -5.12
CA ASN A 53 -4.94 5.72 -4.73
C ASN A 53 -6.18 5.69 -3.86
N VAL A 54 -6.94 4.60 -3.93
CA VAL A 54 -8.06 4.30 -3.03
C VAL A 54 -7.76 3.00 -2.29
N ILE A 55 -7.66 3.08 -0.96
CA ILE A 55 -7.32 1.95 -0.09
C ILE A 55 -8.40 1.83 0.99
N LEU A 56 -9.14 0.73 0.98
CA LEU A 56 -10.18 0.43 1.96
C LEU A 56 -9.95 -0.97 2.53
N GLY A 57 -9.62 -1.02 3.81
CA GLY A 57 -9.28 -2.24 4.54
C GLY A 57 -8.06 -2.01 5.44
N SER A 58 -7.59 -3.00 6.15
CA SER A 58 -6.42 -2.88 7.02
C SER A 58 -5.31 -3.81 6.57
N MET A 59 -4.06 -3.47 6.86
CA MET A 59 -2.92 -4.33 6.59
C MET A 59 -2.79 -5.43 7.66
N ALA A 60 -2.26 -6.57 7.27
CA ALA A 60 -1.82 -7.58 8.22
C ALA A 60 -0.64 -7.06 9.03
N THR A 61 -0.62 -7.40 10.33
CA THR A 61 0.41 -6.94 11.26
C THR A 61 1.10 -8.11 11.95
N GLU A 62 2.32 -7.86 12.39
CA GLU A 62 3.05 -8.71 13.32
C GLU A 62 3.40 -7.92 14.58
N LYS A 63 3.65 -8.62 15.70
CA LYS A 63 4.20 -7.99 16.91
C LYS A 63 5.70 -7.88 16.80
N LYS A 64 6.22 -6.67 16.94
CA LYS A 64 7.65 -6.40 16.89
C LYS A 64 8.09 -5.59 18.09
N THR A 65 9.20 -6.00 18.70
CA THR A 65 9.83 -5.22 19.76
C THR A 65 10.73 -4.17 19.12
N VAL A 66 10.38 -2.90 19.31
CA VAL A 66 11.12 -1.74 18.80
C VAL A 66 11.74 -0.96 19.94
N GLU A 67 12.91 -0.38 19.70
CA GLU A 67 13.55 0.54 20.64
C GLU A 67 13.04 1.96 20.35
N LYS A 68 12.51 2.61 21.39
CA LYS A 68 12.08 4.02 21.35
C LYS A 68 12.97 4.85 22.26
N THR A 69 13.17 6.10 21.88
CA THR A 69 13.95 7.07 22.66
C THR A 69 13.03 8.12 23.22
N TYR A 70 13.05 8.29 24.55
CA TYR A 70 12.47 9.43 25.21
C TYR A 70 13.55 10.49 25.35
N THR A 71 13.27 11.69 24.85
CA THR A 71 14.20 12.82 24.94
C THR A 71 13.50 13.98 25.66
N MET A 72 14.08 14.44 26.75
CA MET A 72 13.64 15.64 27.44
C MET A 72 14.63 16.79 27.10
N LYS A 73 14.08 17.95 26.79
CA LYS A 73 14.86 19.15 26.44
C LYS A 73 14.56 20.28 27.41
N ASP A 74 15.53 21.15 27.63
CA ASP A 74 15.34 22.41 28.37
C ASP A 74 14.59 23.45 27.52
N ALA A 75 14.31 24.62 28.10
CA ALA A 75 13.64 25.71 27.43
C ALA A 75 14.45 26.29 26.24
N SER A 76 15.76 26.03 26.19
CA SER A 76 16.66 26.44 25.11
C SER A 76 16.78 25.37 24.01
N GLY A 77 16.10 24.21 24.18
CA GLY A 77 16.13 23.10 23.21
C GLY A 77 17.29 22.10 23.40
N ASN A 78 18.14 22.27 24.43
CA ASN A 78 19.21 21.33 24.70
C ASN A 78 18.67 20.06 25.35
N VAL A 79 19.21 18.90 24.97
CA VAL A 79 18.84 17.61 25.54
C VAL A 79 19.39 17.52 26.97
N ILE A 80 18.50 17.35 27.95
CA ILE A 80 18.86 17.19 29.37
C ILE A 80 18.66 15.73 29.86
N LEU A 81 17.89 14.94 29.13
CA LEU A 81 17.72 13.51 29.39
C LEU A 81 17.40 12.78 28.08
N GLU A 82 18.11 11.68 27.85
CA GLU A 82 17.78 10.71 26.83
C GLU A 82 17.69 9.33 27.43
N LYS A 83 16.58 8.63 27.24
CA LYS A 83 16.35 7.29 27.74
C LYS A 83 15.79 6.39 26.64
N LYS A 84 16.46 5.29 26.37
CA LYS A 84 15.98 4.24 25.49
C LYS A 84 15.14 3.23 26.24
N TYR A 85 14.06 2.78 25.62
CA TYR A 85 13.19 1.74 26.18
C TYR A 85 12.64 0.86 25.05
N LYS A 86 12.34 -0.38 25.35
CA LYS A 86 11.76 -1.33 24.40
C LYS A 86 10.27 -1.41 24.61
N VAL A 87 9.53 -1.38 23.50
CA VAL A 87 8.08 -1.57 23.48
C VAL A 87 7.71 -2.58 22.39
N THR A 88 6.76 -3.45 22.69
CA THR A 88 6.20 -4.36 21.69
C THR A 88 4.97 -3.72 21.09
N GLU A 89 4.98 -3.49 19.80
CA GLU A 89 3.88 -2.88 19.05
C GLU A 89 3.52 -3.69 17.80
N ASN A 90 2.31 -3.49 17.28
CA ASN A 90 1.92 -4.02 16.00
C ASN A 90 2.58 -3.18 14.91
N VAL A 91 3.19 -3.85 13.95
CA VAL A 91 3.75 -3.23 12.74
C VAL A 91 3.18 -3.94 11.52
N PRO A 92 2.97 -3.26 10.39
CA PRO A 92 2.54 -3.94 9.17
C PRO A 92 3.60 -4.94 8.72
N ILE A 93 3.14 -6.08 8.21
CA ILE A 93 4.06 -7.12 7.69
C ILE A 93 4.81 -6.68 6.44
N LYS A 94 4.28 -5.68 5.73
CA LYS A 94 4.90 -5.05 4.55
C LYS A 94 4.41 -3.62 4.38
N SER A 95 5.16 -2.82 3.64
CA SER A 95 4.71 -1.54 3.08
C SER A 95 4.11 -1.76 1.69
N HIS A 96 3.27 -0.83 1.24
CA HIS A 96 2.84 -0.79 -0.15
C HIS A 96 3.99 -0.48 -1.09
N THR A 97 3.83 -0.81 -2.37
CA THR A 97 4.78 -0.44 -3.42
C THR A 97 4.97 1.08 -3.45
N ALA A 98 6.22 1.53 -3.37
CA ALA A 98 6.53 2.96 -3.41
C ALA A 98 6.17 3.57 -4.78
N ASN A 99 5.75 4.84 -4.75
CA ASN A 99 5.35 5.63 -5.91
C ASN A 99 4.20 5.04 -6.73
N ILE A 100 3.40 4.12 -6.14
CA ILE A 100 2.25 3.54 -6.82
C ILE A 100 1.18 4.61 -7.09
N SER A 101 0.56 4.56 -8.27
CA SER A 101 -0.45 5.54 -8.67
C SER A 101 -1.71 4.92 -9.27
N ASN A 102 -2.85 5.61 -9.05
CA ASN A 102 -4.15 5.25 -9.59
C ASN A 102 -4.59 3.82 -9.21
N ALA A 103 -4.12 3.30 -8.09
CA ALA A 103 -4.42 1.96 -7.60
C ALA A 103 -5.72 1.92 -6.80
N VAL A 104 -6.42 0.77 -6.86
CA VAL A 104 -7.59 0.48 -6.03
C VAL A 104 -7.33 -0.79 -5.23
N MET A 105 -7.41 -0.69 -3.91
CA MET A 105 -7.18 -1.79 -2.97
C MET A 105 -8.39 -1.90 -2.05
N LEU A 106 -9.17 -2.96 -2.20
CA LEU A 106 -10.40 -3.19 -1.44
C LEU A 106 -10.33 -4.52 -0.69
N GLY A 107 -10.12 -4.48 0.61
CA GLY A 107 -10.09 -5.66 1.49
C GLY A 107 -8.89 -5.69 2.44
N TYR A 108 -8.88 -6.69 3.32
CA TYR A 108 -7.80 -6.91 4.27
C TYR A 108 -6.51 -7.35 3.56
N ASN A 109 -5.40 -6.72 3.91
CA ASN A 109 -4.05 -7.06 3.43
C ASN A 109 -3.91 -7.11 1.89
N THR A 110 -4.72 -6.31 1.18
CA THR A 110 -4.63 -6.15 -0.28
C THR A 110 -3.41 -5.34 -0.68
N ASP A 111 -2.90 -5.58 -1.89
CA ASP A 111 -1.79 -4.81 -2.44
C ASP A 111 -1.87 -4.66 -3.96
N VAL A 112 -1.28 -3.60 -4.47
CA VAL A 112 -1.13 -3.34 -5.91
C VAL A 112 0.33 -3.01 -6.19
N GLU A 113 0.93 -3.72 -7.12
CA GLU A 113 2.35 -3.58 -7.48
C GLU A 113 2.57 -2.87 -8.82
N LYS A 114 1.47 -2.53 -9.53
CA LYS A 114 1.51 -1.88 -10.85
C LYS A 114 0.52 -0.73 -10.90
N ASP A 115 0.94 0.41 -11.45
CA ASP A 115 0.11 1.60 -11.60
C ASP A 115 -1.22 1.28 -12.29
N GLY A 116 -2.30 1.80 -11.74
CA GLY A 116 -3.65 1.55 -12.26
C GLY A 116 -4.20 0.15 -11.98
N GLY A 117 -3.50 -0.67 -11.20
CA GLY A 117 -3.97 -2.00 -10.82
C GLY A 117 -5.11 -1.95 -9.80
N VAL A 118 -5.91 -3.01 -9.76
CA VAL A 118 -7.05 -3.16 -8.86
C VAL A 118 -6.94 -4.50 -8.13
N ALA A 119 -6.90 -4.48 -6.80
CA ALA A 119 -6.92 -5.68 -5.94
C ALA A 119 -8.19 -5.70 -5.10
N ILE A 120 -8.98 -6.77 -5.19
CA ILE A 120 -10.26 -6.92 -4.49
C ILE A 120 -10.27 -8.22 -3.70
N GLY A 121 -10.65 -8.12 -2.43
CA GLY A 121 -10.77 -9.25 -1.50
C GLY A 121 -9.49 -9.47 -0.68
N ALA A 122 -9.65 -10.08 0.51
CA ALA A 122 -8.55 -10.28 1.45
C ALA A 122 -7.34 -10.96 0.80
N ASP A 123 -6.14 -10.45 1.09
CA ASP A 123 -4.84 -10.93 0.59
C ASP A 123 -4.67 -10.91 -0.94
N SER A 124 -5.56 -10.26 -1.69
CA SER A 124 -5.42 -10.11 -3.14
C SER A 124 -4.24 -9.19 -3.49
N VAL A 125 -3.51 -9.55 -4.54
CA VAL A 125 -2.37 -8.77 -5.05
C VAL A 125 -2.48 -8.59 -6.56
N ALA A 126 -2.53 -7.34 -7.02
CA ALA A 126 -2.51 -7.01 -8.44
C ALA A 126 -1.05 -6.75 -8.89
N SER A 127 -0.41 -7.80 -9.42
CA SER A 127 1.01 -7.78 -9.80
C SER A 127 1.25 -7.77 -11.31
N VAL A 128 0.20 -7.93 -12.13
CA VAL A 128 0.32 -7.99 -13.59
C VAL A 128 0.12 -6.61 -14.19
N ASP A 129 1.12 -6.15 -14.94
CA ASP A 129 1.09 -4.87 -15.64
C ASP A 129 0.29 -4.95 -16.96
N LYS A 130 0.02 -3.78 -17.55
CA LYS A 130 -0.44 -3.68 -18.94
C LYS A 130 0.50 -4.43 -19.88
N GLY A 131 -0.03 -4.84 -21.00
CA GLY A 131 0.74 -5.56 -22.02
C GLY A 131 0.71 -7.08 -21.88
N ALA A 132 0.02 -7.62 -20.87
CA ALA A 132 -0.23 -9.05 -20.79
C ALA A 132 -1.07 -9.51 -22.00
N ALA A 133 -0.60 -10.55 -22.69
CA ALA A 133 -1.31 -11.13 -23.83
C ALA A 133 -2.42 -12.09 -23.35
N GLY A 134 -3.57 -12.04 -24.03
CA GLY A 134 -4.63 -13.00 -23.84
C GLY A 134 -4.23 -14.39 -24.34
N TYR A 135 -4.86 -15.42 -23.79
CA TYR A 135 -4.71 -16.81 -24.27
C TYR A 135 -5.46 -17.00 -25.59
N ASP A 136 -4.78 -17.53 -26.59
CA ASP A 136 -5.37 -17.89 -27.88
C ASP A 136 -5.60 -19.40 -27.97
N PRO A 137 -6.85 -19.84 -27.90
CA PRO A 137 -7.17 -21.27 -27.92
C PRO A 137 -6.89 -21.95 -29.26
N SER A 138 -6.70 -21.18 -30.35
CA SER A 138 -6.37 -21.75 -31.66
C SER A 138 -4.93 -22.22 -31.77
N THR A 139 -4.04 -21.61 -30.97
CA THR A 139 -2.61 -21.92 -30.93
C THR A 139 -2.18 -22.60 -29.65
N ASP A 140 -3.08 -22.71 -28.65
CA ASP A 140 -2.80 -23.17 -27.30
C ASP A 140 -1.69 -22.38 -26.60
N MET A 141 -1.57 -21.10 -26.93
CA MET A 141 -0.52 -20.19 -26.40
C MET A 141 -1.06 -18.78 -26.14
N ALA A 142 -0.20 -17.92 -25.59
CA ALA A 142 -0.50 -16.50 -25.53
C ALA A 142 -0.55 -15.92 -26.97
N SER A 143 -1.54 -15.06 -27.24
CA SER A 143 -1.71 -14.45 -28.57
C SER A 143 -0.48 -13.65 -28.96
N ALA A 144 -0.05 -13.78 -30.20
CA ALA A 144 0.98 -12.95 -30.82
C ALA A 144 0.44 -11.61 -31.32
N ASP A 145 -0.89 -11.44 -31.38
CA ASP A 145 -1.54 -10.18 -31.77
C ASP A 145 -1.32 -9.10 -30.70
N THR A 146 -0.89 -7.93 -31.13
CA THR A 146 -0.58 -6.79 -30.26
C THR A 146 -1.72 -5.78 -30.14
N SER A 147 -2.87 -6.04 -30.78
CA SER A 147 -4.06 -5.20 -30.66
C SER A 147 -4.64 -5.22 -29.24
N ALA A 148 -5.41 -4.18 -28.88
CA ALA A 148 -6.08 -4.09 -27.59
C ALA A 148 -7.10 -5.22 -27.33
N THR A 149 -7.52 -5.94 -28.34
CA THR A 149 -8.38 -7.12 -28.23
C THR A 149 -7.65 -8.26 -27.50
N TRP A 150 -6.37 -8.42 -27.77
CA TRP A 150 -5.55 -9.52 -27.27
C TRP A 150 -4.53 -9.12 -26.23
N LYS A 151 -4.24 -7.83 -26.11
CA LYS A 151 -3.21 -7.32 -25.21
C LYS A 151 -3.77 -6.27 -24.26
N ALA A 152 -3.66 -6.52 -22.97
CA ALA A 152 -4.16 -5.61 -21.95
C ALA A 152 -3.53 -4.21 -22.06
N THR A 153 -4.34 -3.16 -22.08
CA THR A 153 -3.90 -1.77 -22.16
C THR A 153 -3.75 -1.11 -20.78
N ALA A 154 -4.24 -1.76 -19.71
CA ALA A 154 -4.13 -1.34 -18.33
C ALA A 154 -3.64 -2.49 -17.46
N ALA A 155 -3.19 -2.18 -16.23
CA ALA A 155 -2.83 -3.18 -15.26
C ALA A 155 -4.05 -4.02 -14.82
N ALA A 156 -3.78 -5.19 -14.27
CA ALA A 156 -4.82 -6.18 -13.99
C ALA A 156 -5.77 -5.77 -12.87
N VAL A 157 -7.01 -6.26 -12.97
CA VAL A 157 -7.93 -6.43 -11.83
C VAL A 157 -7.68 -7.82 -11.25
N SER A 158 -7.22 -7.89 -9.99
CA SER A 158 -6.93 -9.14 -9.29
C SER A 158 -7.92 -9.38 -8.17
N VAL A 159 -8.55 -10.56 -8.19
CA VAL A 159 -9.39 -11.08 -7.11
C VAL A 159 -8.68 -12.18 -6.32
N GLY A 160 -7.38 -12.28 -6.46
CA GLY A 160 -6.54 -13.30 -5.84
C GLY A 160 -5.07 -12.90 -5.80
N LYS A 161 -4.22 -13.89 -5.67
CA LYS A 161 -2.77 -13.73 -5.60
C LYS A 161 -2.09 -14.89 -6.30
N ALA A 162 -1.19 -14.61 -7.24
CA ALA A 162 -0.33 -15.61 -7.82
C ALA A 162 0.75 -16.06 -6.81
N ALA A 163 1.16 -17.31 -6.88
CA ALA A 163 2.36 -17.77 -6.18
C ALA A 163 3.60 -17.06 -6.74
N THR A 164 4.48 -16.64 -5.86
CA THR A 164 5.82 -16.17 -6.24
C THR A 164 6.87 -17.03 -5.53
N PRO A 165 8.12 -17.09 -6.01
CA PRO A 165 9.16 -17.86 -5.33
C PRO A 165 9.39 -17.49 -3.87
N THR A 166 8.99 -16.27 -3.47
CA THR A 166 9.18 -15.72 -2.12
C THR A 166 7.88 -15.60 -1.32
N SER A 167 6.70 -15.82 -1.94
CA SER A 167 5.41 -15.74 -1.25
C SER A 167 4.75 -17.10 -1.17
N VAL A 168 4.48 -17.56 0.03
CA VAL A 168 3.74 -18.80 0.27
C VAL A 168 2.25 -18.54 0.03
N GLY A 169 1.66 -19.33 -0.85
CA GLY A 169 0.22 -19.42 -1.05
C GLY A 169 -0.35 -18.64 -2.23
N THR A 170 -0.88 -19.37 -3.18
CA THR A 170 -1.80 -18.86 -4.22
C THR A 170 -3.18 -18.64 -3.60
N ILE A 171 -3.82 -17.54 -3.95
CA ILE A 171 -5.22 -17.27 -3.62
C ILE A 171 -6.00 -17.19 -4.91
N THR A 172 -7.00 -18.07 -5.04
CA THR A 172 -7.94 -18.07 -6.17
C THR A 172 -9.35 -17.83 -5.66
N ARG A 173 -10.16 -17.14 -6.48
CA ARG A 173 -11.59 -16.93 -6.21
C ARG A 173 -12.39 -17.25 -7.44
N GLN A 174 -13.58 -17.78 -7.21
CA GLN A 174 -14.56 -17.98 -8.26
C GLN A 174 -15.35 -16.68 -8.46
N ILE A 175 -15.53 -16.28 -9.71
CA ILE A 175 -16.43 -15.18 -10.10
C ILE A 175 -17.71 -15.86 -10.59
N THR A 176 -18.84 -15.62 -9.93
CA THR A 176 -20.15 -16.22 -10.21
C THR A 176 -21.16 -15.13 -10.60
#